data_9784bbdb54a84f770aabc00b46984c69
#
_entry.id   9784bbdb54a84f770aabc00b46984c69
#
_cell.length_a   1.000
_cell.length_b   1.000
_cell.length_c   1.000
_cell.angle_alpha   90.00
_cell.angle_beta   90.00
_cell.angle_gamma   90.00
#
_symmetry.space_group_name_H-M   'P 1'
#
loop_
_entity.id
_entity.type
_entity.pdbx_description
1 polymer ?
#
loop_
_entity_poly.entity_id
_entity_poly.type
_entity_poly.pdbx_seq_one_letter_code
_entity_poly.pdbx_strand_id
1 'polypeptide(L)'
;MHVPINFAYDAATVASVILPEVSTNKASLVEKIADLVRDKKIVGITDLRDESDKDGIRVVVETKRDAVPEVILNQLYQNTQLQDTFGIILLALVDGVPKIMPLKTILNHFIDFRHEIVVRRTTFELKEAEARAHILEGLKIALDNIDEIISIIRGSKNPTMAKEGLMNNFNLSEIQSQAILEMRLQRLTGMEQEKIRDEHEQVTLKIADLEDILQREERVIEIIQTEAMEIRDRFGDERRTEIVEDDSDIAIEDLITEEDMAVTISHEG
;
A
#
# COMPACT_ATOMS: atom_id res chain seq x y z
N MET A 1 -11.18 -18.00 7.56
CA MET A 1 -10.66 -17.64 6.24
C MET A 1 -11.02 -18.78 5.30
N HIS A 2 -12.06 -18.60 4.52
CA HIS A 2 -12.57 -19.65 3.64
C HIS A 2 -11.87 -19.52 2.30
N VAL A 3 -11.15 -20.54 1.87
CA VAL A 3 -10.61 -20.63 0.52
C VAL A 3 -11.65 -21.35 -0.32
N PRO A 4 -12.16 -20.79 -1.42
CA PRO A 4 -13.15 -21.48 -2.23
C PRO A 4 -12.56 -22.79 -2.76
N ILE A 5 -13.18 -23.92 -2.37
CA ILE A 5 -12.87 -25.22 -2.92
C ILE A 5 -13.73 -25.37 -4.17
N ASN A 6 -13.08 -25.33 -5.33
CA ASN A 6 -13.77 -25.59 -6.60
C ASN A 6 -14.01 -27.10 -6.74
N PHE A 7 -15.26 -27.51 -6.66
CA PHE A 7 -15.67 -28.85 -7.03
C PHE A 7 -15.98 -28.91 -8.53
N ALA A 8 -15.20 -29.67 -9.28
CA ALA A 8 -15.62 -30.09 -10.59
C ALA A 8 -16.37 -31.42 -10.44
N TYR A 9 -17.70 -31.35 -10.54
CA TYR A 9 -18.55 -32.55 -10.62
C TYR A 9 -18.41 -33.15 -12.03
N ASP A 10 -17.66 -34.20 -12.16
CA ASP A 10 -17.80 -35.12 -13.30
C ASP A 10 -18.25 -36.49 -12.76
N ALA A 11 -18.87 -37.32 -13.60
CA ALA A 11 -19.62 -38.55 -13.24
C ALA A 11 -18.86 -39.66 -12.48
N ALA A 12 -17.59 -39.40 -12.11
CA ALA A 12 -16.80 -40.15 -11.15
C ALA A 12 -16.22 -39.16 -10.15
N THR A 13 -16.95 -38.86 -9.13
CA THR A 13 -16.77 -37.86 -8.09
C THR A 13 -15.30 -37.58 -7.72
N VAL A 14 -14.68 -36.60 -8.41
CA VAL A 14 -13.32 -36.13 -8.13
C VAL A 14 -13.45 -34.77 -7.49
N ALA A 15 -13.11 -34.65 -6.22
CA ALA A 15 -13.01 -33.35 -5.57
C ALA A 15 -11.56 -32.86 -5.66
N SER A 16 -11.38 -31.69 -6.27
CA SER A 16 -10.09 -31.00 -6.31
C SER A 16 -10.03 -29.96 -5.20
N VAL A 17 -9.09 -30.13 -4.28
CA VAL A 17 -8.93 -29.23 -3.14
C VAL A 17 -7.75 -28.30 -3.40
N ILE A 18 -8.02 -26.99 -3.44
CA ILE A 18 -6.97 -25.96 -3.51
C ILE A 18 -6.61 -25.60 -2.06
N LEU A 19 -5.37 -25.87 -1.67
CA LEU A 19 -4.89 -25.62 -0.31
C LEU A 19 -4.59 -24.16 -0.05
N PRO A 20 -4.81 -23.64 1.18
CA PRO A 20 -4.31 -22.35 1.58
C PRO A 20 -2.78 -22.37 1.61
N GLU A 21 -2.15 -21.57 0.77
CA GLU A 21 -0.69 -21.51 0.57
C GLU A 21 0.11 -21.13 1.83
N VAL A 22 -0.54 -20.61 2.87
CA VAL A 22 0.14 -19.83 3.93
C VAL A 22 0.51 -20.66 5.16
N SER A 23 -0.18 -21.76 5.47
CA SER A 23 0.02 -22.45 6.75
C SER A 23 0.10 -23.96 6.69
N THR A 24 -0.24 -24.59 5.56
CA THR A 24 -0.38 -26.04 5.50
C THR A 24 0.68 -26.67 4.61
N ASN A 25 1.47 -27.58 5.19
CA ASN A 25 2.37 -28.42 4.40
C ASN A 25 1.55 -29.48 3.66
N LYS A 26 1.53 -29.42 2.32
CA LYS A 26 0.79 -30.31 1.45
C LYS A 26 1.07 -31.82 1.75
N ALA A 27 2.34 -32.17 1.90
CA ALA A 27 2.71 -33.57 2.16
C ALA A 27 2.11 -34.06 3.48
N SER A 28 2.21 -33.27 4.56
CA SER A 28 1.63 -33.61 5.86
C SER A 28 0.11 -33.72 5.81
N LEU A 29 -0.56 -32.89 4.99
CA LEU A 29 -2.00 -32.95 4.81
C LEU A 29 -2.42 -34.24 4.10
N VAL A 30 -1.74 -34.59 2.99
CA VAL A 30 -2.01 -35.82 2.23
C VAL A 30 -1.78 -37.05 3.11
N GLU A 31 -0.69 -37.08 3.88
CA GLU A 31 -0.43 -38.17 4.87
C GLU A 31 -1.55 -38.23 5.92
N LYS A 32 -1.98 -37.10 6.47
CA LYS A 32 -3.06 -37.05 7.45
C LYS A 32 -4.38 -37.59 6.91
N ILE A 33 -4.72 -37.23 5.67
CA ILE A 33 -5.93 -37.77 5.00
C ILE A 33 -5.80 -39.27 4.83
N ALA A 34 -4.65 -39.77 4.33
CA ALA A 34 -4.41 -41.20 4.17
C ALA A 34 -4.50 -41.97 5.50
N ASP A 35 -3.98 -41.40 6.59
CA ASP A 35 -4.09 -42.00 7.93
C ASP A 35 -5.55 -42.07 8.40
N LEU A 36 -6.33 -40.99 8.21
CA LEU A 36 -7.76 -40.98 8.57
C LEU A 36 -8.58 -42.03 7.80
N VAL A 37 -8.23 -42.25 6.53
CA VAL A 37 -8.86 -43.30 5.70
C VAL A 37 -8.44 -44.69 6.19
N ARG A 38 -7.15 -44.90 6.48
CA ARG A 38 -6.63 -46.17 6.99
C ARG A 38 -7.23 -46.53 8.35
N ASP A 39 -7.37 -45.53 9.22
CA ASP A 39 -7.96 -45.69 10.55
C ASP A 39 -9.51 -45.77 10.53
N LYS A 40 -10.11 -45.75 9.35
CA LYS A 40 -11.57 -45.76 9.12
C LYS A 40 -12.34 -44.64 9.83
N LYS A 41 -11.67 -43.52 10.09
CA LYS A 41 -12.32 -42.31 10.63
C LYS A 41 -13.07 -41.56 9.54
N ILE A 42 -12.56 -41.61 8.30
CA ILE A 42 -13.25 -41.15 7.11
C ILE A 42 -13.46 -42.34 6.20
N VAL A 43 -14.73 -42.59 5.85
CA VAL A 43 -15.12 -43.70 4.99
C VAL A 43 -15.66 -43.12 3.67
N GLY A 44 -15.44 -43.87 2.58
CA GLY A 44 -15.97 -43.42 1.27
C GLY A 44 -14.91 -42.85 0.33
N ILE A 45 -13.66 -42.73 0.74
CA ILE A 45 -12.53 -42.36 -0.14
C ILE A 45 -11.96 -43.67 -0.76
N THR A 46 -11.73 -43.67 -2.07
CA THR A 46 -11.14 -44.78 -2.83
C THR A 46 -9.69 -44.55 -3.20
N ASP A 47 -9.33 -43.31 -3.54
CA ASP A 47 -7.97 -42.94 -3.93
C ASP A 47 -7.64 -41.52 -3.53
N LEU A 48 -6.35 -41.25 -3.34
CA LEU A 48 -5.80 -39.97 -2.96
C LEU A 48 -4.52 -39.69 -3.76
N ARG A 49 -4.51 -38.66 -4.58
CA ARG A 49 -3.39 -38.31 -5.43
C ARG A 49 -2.99 -36.86 -5.31
N ASP A 50 -1.69 -36.60 -5.40
CA ASP A 50 -1.12 -35.29 -5.56
C ASP A 50 -0.85 -35.02 -7.06
N GLU A 51 -1.62 -34.15 -7.67
CA GLU A 51 -1.49 -33.75 -9.07
C GLU A 51 -0.97 -32.29 -9.18
N SER A 52 -0.25 -31.83 -8.19
CA SER A 52 0.31 -30.46 -8.21
C SER A 52 1.39 -30.32 -9.27
N ASP A 53 1.36 -29.16 -9.96
CA ASP A 53 2.31 -28.82 -11.01
C ASP A 53 2.80 -27.36 -10.85
N LYS A 54 3.39 -26.81 -11.94
CA LYS A 54 3.86 -25.42 -11.99
C LYS A 54 2.72 -24.38 -11.92
N ASP A 55 1.49 -24.78 -12.24
CA ASP A 55 0.33 -23.89 -12.30
C ASP A 55 -0.41 -23.83 -10.94
N GLY A 56 -0.07 -24.73 -9.98
CA GLY A 56 -0.59 -24.70 -8.63
C GLY A 56 -0.60 -26.01 -7.86
N ILE A 57 -1.10 -25.92 -6.63
CA ILE A 57 -1.27 -27.09 -5.74
C ILE A 57 -2.63 -27.74 -6.02
N ARG A 58 -2.61 -29.02 -6.38
CA ARG A 58 -3.81 -29.81 -6.63
C ARG A 58 -3.73 -31.17 -5.95
N VAL A 59 -4.62 -31.42 -5.01
CA VAL A 59 -4.82 -32.73 -4.37
C VAL A 59 -6.16 -33.29 -4.81
N VAL A 60 -6.16 -34.50 -5.35
CA VAL A 60 -7.35 -35.18 -5.87
C VAL A 60 -7.76 -36.28 -4.88
N VAL A 61 -9.01 -36.22 -4.44
CA VAL A 61 -9.65 -37.21 -3.57
C VAL A 61 -10.77 -37.87 -4.35
N GLU A 62 -10.61 -39.16 -4.67
CA GLU A 62 -11.67 -39.94 -5.31
C GLU A 62 -12.58 -40.60 -4.27
N THR A 63 -13.89 -40.45 -4.47
CA THR A 63 -14.86 -41.03 -3.55
C THR A 63 -15.58 -42.25 -4.16
N LYS A 64 -16.17 -43.08 -3.34
CA LYS A 64 -17.04 -44.18 -3.79
C LYS A 64 -18.31 -43.65 -4.38
N ARG A 65 -18.94 -44.40 -5.29
CA ARG A 65 -20.19 -43.99 -5.96
C ARG A 65 -21.37 -43.80 -5.04
N ASP A 66 -21.38 -44.52 -3.92
CA ASP A 66 -22.41 -44.52 -2.88
C ASP A 66 -22.11 -43.54 -1.74
N ALA A 67 -20.98 -42.85 -1.80
CA ALA A 67 -20.63 -41.85 -0.79
C ALA A 67 -21.17 -40.47 -1.16
N VAL A 68 -21.55 -39.69 -0.15
CA VAL A 68 -21.97 -38.29 -0.29
C VAL A 68 -20.74 -37.39 -0.17
N PRO A 69 -20.33 -36.69 -1.25
CA PRO A 69 -19.09 -35.92 -1.26
C PRO A 69 -19.03 -34.80 -0.23
N GLU A 70 -20.19 -34.15 0.02
CA GLU A 70 -20.30 -33.05 0.99
C GLU A 70 -19.99 -33.54 2.41
N VAL A 71 -20.48 -34.72 2.79
CA VAL A 71 -20.20 -35.31 4.10
C VAL A 71 -18.70 -35.62 4.26
N ILE A 72 -18.07 -36.15 3.22
CA ILE A 72 -16.63 -36.44 3.24
C ILE A 72 -15.86 -35.12 3.36
N LEU A 73 -16.26 -34.09 2.65
CA LEU A 73 -15.63 -32.77 2.73
C LEU A 73 -15.72 -32.18 4.13
N ASN A 74 -16.92 -32.20 4.74
CA ASN A 74 -17.12 -31.70 6.09
C ASN A 74 -16.28 -32.50 7.11
N GLN A 75 -16.16 -33.81 6.94
CA GLN A 75 -15.27 -34.65 7.75
C GLN A 75 -13.78 -34.30 7.54
N LEU A 76 -13.37 -33.96 6.31
CA LEU A 76 -12.01 -33.50 6.03
C LEU A 76 -11.74 -32.14 6.68
N TYR A 77 -12.68 -31.17 6.61
CA TYR A 77 -12.56 -29.91 7.31
C TYR A 77 -12.40 -30.09 8.82
N GLN A 78 -13.22 -30.92 9.42
CA GLN A 78 -13.20 -31.12 10.87
C GLN A 78 -11.94 -31.84 11.37
N ASN A 79 -11.38 -32.77 10.57
CA ASN A 79 -10.30 -33.64 11.02
C ASN A 79 -8.92 -33.32 10.46
N THR A 80 -8.83 -32.33 9.55
CA THR A 80 -7.56 -31.98 8.90
C THR A 80 -7.33 -30.46 8.90
N GLN A 81 -6.15 -30.05 8.46
CA GLN A 81 -5.77 -28.64 8.29
C GLN A 81 -6.38 -27.98 7.03
N LEU A 82 -7.38 -28.59 6.39
CA LEU A 82 -8.16 -27.95 5.34
C LEU A 82 -8.97 -26.76 5.88
N GLN A 83 -9.38 -26.83 7.14
CA GLN A 83 -9.91 -25.71 7.90
C GLN A 83 -9.02 -25.53 9.13
N ASP A 84 -8.46 -24.35 9.29
CA ASP A 84 -7.56 -24.06 10.41
C ASP A 84 -7.76 -22.63 10.90
N THR A 85 -7.45 -22.41 12.17
CA THR A 85 -7.53 -21.09 12.80
C THR A 85 -6.17 -20.41 12.75
N PHE A 86 -6.09 -19.27 12.07
CA PHE A 86 -4.88 -18.47 12.02
C PHE A 86 -4.93 -17.29 13.00
N GLY A 87 -4.11 -17.34 14.03
CA GLY A 87 -3.96 -16.24 15.00
C GLY A 87 -3.12 -15.10 14.42
N ILE A 88 -3.74 -13.98 14.07
CA ILE A 88 -3.04 -12.81 13.53
C ILE A 88 -2.41 -12.03 14.67
N ILE A 89 -1.07 -12.04 14.77
CA ILE A 89 -0.30 -11.21 15.71
C ILE A 89 0.47 -10.17 14.90
N LEU A 90 0.01 -8.92 14.98
CA LEU A 90 0.66 -7.79 14.29
C LEU A 90 1.65 -7.11 15.22
N LEU A 91 2.94 -7.34 14.98
CA LEU A 91 4.04 -6.70 15.70
C LEU A 91 4.66 -5.62 14.81
N ALA A 92 4.75 -4.38 15.31
CA ALA A 92 5.40 -3.30 14.62
C ALA A 92 6.22 -2.42 15.58
N LEU A 93 7.14 -1.63 15.03
CA LEU A 93 7.93 -0.66 15.78
C LEU A 93 7.20 0.69 15.77
N VAL A 94 6.95 1.22 16.96
CA VAL A 94 6.44 2.58 17.16
C VAL A 94 7.45 3.32 18.03
N ASP A 95 8.03 4.39 17.51
CA ASP A 95 9.08 5.17 18.17
C ASP A 95 10.28 4.31 18.62
N GLY A 96 10.65 3.32 17.79
CA GLY A 96 11.74 2.39 18.09
C GLY A 96 11.41 1.30 19.10
N VAL A 97 10.18 1.24 19.60
CA VAL A 97 9.72 0.23 20.58
C VAL A 97 8.80 -0.78 19.89
N PRO A 98 9.07 -2.11 20.01
CA PRO A 98 8.19 -3.13 19.47
C PRO A 98 6.88 -3.19 20.26
N LYS A 99 5.74 -3.14 19.55
CA LYS A 99 4.39 -3.22 20.13
C LYS A 99 3.53 -4.17 19.31
N ILE A 100 2.74 -5.00 20.01
CA ILE A 100 1.67 -5.79 19.38
C ILE A 100 0.42 -4.90 19.33
N MET A 101 -0.15 -4.77 18.15
CA MET A 101 -1.26 -3.83 17.94
C MET A 101 -2.33 -4.44 17.05
N PRO A 102 -3.62 -4.10 17.26
CA PRO A 102 -4.68 -4.41 16.31
C PRO A 102 -4.49 -3.62 15.01
N LEU A 103 -5.04 -4.14 13.90
CA LEU A 103 -4.91 -3.57 12.57
C LEU A 103 -5.27 -2.08 12.52
N LYS A 104 -6.38 -1.69 13.17
CA LYS A 104 -6.81 -0.28 13.21
C LYS A 104 -5.73 0.64 13.81
N THR A 105 -5.07 0.20 14.87
CA THR A 105 -4.01 0.99 15.51
C THR A 105 -2.79 1.15 14.60
N ILE A 106 -2.41 0.08 13.88
CA ILE A 106 -1.31 0.14 12.90
C ILE A 106 -1.64 1.11 11.76
N LEU A 107 -2.88 1.06 11.25
CA LEU A 107 -3.32 1.99 10.20
C LEU A 107 -3.32 3.45 10.68
N ASN A 108 -3.73 3.71 11.92
CA ASN A 108 -3.64 5.06 12.50
C ASN A 108 -2.18 5.53 12.56
N HIS A 109 -1.26 4.74 13.10
CA HIS A 109 0.16 5.10 13.12
C HIS A 109 0.75 5.31 11.72
N PHE A 110 0.30 4.54 10.73
CA PHE A 110 0.70 4.76 9.34
C PHE A 110 0.22 6.12 8.83
N ILE A 111 -1.03 6.48 9.09
CA ILE A 111 -1.59 7.79 8.69
C ILE A 111 -0.87 8.94 9.38
N ASP A 112 -0.62 8.83 10.69
CA ASP A 112 0.12 9.82 11.48
C ASP A 112 1.53 10.02 10.91
N PHE A 113 2.22 8.93 10.58
CA PHE A 113 3.53 8.99 9.94
C PHE A 113 3.47 9.63 8.54
N ARG A 114 2.46 9.30 7.73
CA ARG A 114 2.28 9.95 6.41
C ARG A 114 2.03 11.45 6.55
N HIS A 115 1.22 11.85 7.53
CA HIS A 115 0.98 13.25 7.85
C HIS A 115 2.31 13.98 8.16
N GLU A 116 3.12 13.43 9.06
CA GLU A 116 4.45 13.98 9.38
C GLU A 116 5.32 14.12 8.13
N ILE A 117 5.37 13.10 7.28
CA ILE A 117 6.19 13.12 6.06
C ILE A 117 5.71 14.20 5.08
N VAL A 118 4.40 14.35 4.87
CA VAL A 118 3.85 15.40 3.99
C VAL A 118 4.20 16.79 4.54
N VAL A 119 3.99 17.04 5.82
CA VAL A 119 4.32 18.32 6.46
C VAL A 119 5.82 18.63 6.34
N ARG A 120 6.70 17.67 6.61
CA ARG A 120 8.16 17.85 6.49
C ARG A 120 8.58 18.12 5.05
N ARG A 121 8.05 17.38 4.09
CA ARG A 121 8.30 17.59 2.66
C ARG A 121 7.86 18.99 2.22
N THR A 122 6.63 19.38 2.55
CA THR A 122 6.06 20.69 2.21
C THR A 122 6.87 21.83 2.83
N THR A 123 7.30 21.67 4.09
CA THR A 123 8.16 22.67 4.77
C THR A 123 9.51 22.81 4.08
N PHE A 124 10.10 21.70 3.64
CA PHE A 124 11.36 21.74 2.91
C PHE A 124 11.21 22.43 1.53
N GLU A 125 10.16 22.04 0.79
CA GLU A 125 9.86 22.64 -0.52
C GLU A 125 9.52 24.15 -0.42
N LEU A 126 8.82 24.56 0.64
CA LEU A 126 8.54 25.96 0.92
C LEU A 126 9.85 26.74 1.10
N LYS A 127 10.75 26.26 1.95
CA LYS A 127 12.04 26.91 2.18
C LYS A 127 12.89 27.02 0.91
N GLU A 128 12.88 26.00 0.05
CA GLU A 128 13.57 26.09 -1.24
C GLU A 128 12.91 27.07 -2.19
N ALA A 129 11.58 27.09 -2.24
CA ALA A 129 10.83 28.04 -3.07
C ALA A 129 11.03 29.49 -2.61
N GLU A 130 11.00 29.76 -1.30
CA GLU A 130 11.29 31.08 -0.72
C GLU A 130 12.73 31.55 -1.05
N ALA A 131 13.71 30.67 -0.91
CA ALA A 131 15.09 30.98 -1.26
C ALA A 131 15.23 31.30 -2.76
N ARG A 132 14.50 30.57 -3.62
CA ARG A 132 14.49 30.84 -5.07
C ARG A 132 13.77 32.15 -5.40
N ALA A 133 12.61 32.40 -4.81
CA ALA A 133 11.85 33.64 -4.97
C ALA A 133 12.69 34.86 -4.57
N HIS A 134 13.41 34.78 -3.46
CA HIS A 134 14.29 35.82 -2.99
C HIS A 134 15.37 36.20 -4.02
N ILE A 135 15.98 35.22 -4.67
CA ILE A 135 16.96 35.47 -5.75
C ILE A 135 16.28 36.09 -6.97
N LEU A 136 15.12 35.57 -7.39
CA LEU A 136 14.39 36.04 -8.55
C LEU A 136 13.90 37.50 -8.34
N GLU A 137 13.50 37.84 -7.14
CA GLU A 137 13.12 39.22 -6.76
C GLU A 137 14.31 40.16 -6.95
N GLY A 138 15.51 39.82 -6.49
CA GLY A 138 16.72 40.59 -6.71
C GLY A 138 17.06 40.74 -8.21
N LEU A 139 16.92 39.65 -8.99
CA LEU A 139 17.13 39.67 -10.43
C LEU A 139 16.10 40.58 -11.15
N LYS A 140 14.83 40.59 -10.71
CA LYS A 140 13.78 41.44 -11.23
C LYS A 140 14.12 42.92 -10.99
N ILE A 141 14.53 43.28 -9.76
CA ILE A 141 14.99 44.63 -9.44
C ILE A 141 16.16 45.00 -10.34
N ALA A 142 17.10 44.10 -10.59
CA ALA A 142 18.23 44.35 -11.47
C ALA A 142 17.84 44.58 -12.92
N LEU A 143 16.86 43.84 -13.45
CA LEU A 143 16.37 43.98 -14.81
C LEU A 143 15.62 45.29 -15.00
N ASP A 144 14.87 45.71 -13.99
CA ASP A 144 14.11 46.97 -14.03
C ASP A 144 15.07 48.20 -13.94
N ASN A 145 16.29 48.07 -13.43
CA ASN A 145 17.30 49.14 -13.25
C ASN A 145 18.65 48.77 -13.89
N ILE A 146 18.64 48.14 -15.04
CA ILE A 146 19.81 47.52 -15.64
C ILE A 146 20.97 48.50 -15.95
N ASP A 147 20.67 49.69 -16.45
CA ASP A 147 21.67 50.69 -16.82
C ASP A 147 22.44 51.19 -15.59
N GLU A 148 21.72 51.41 -14.48
CA GLU A 148 22.30 51.89 -13.24
C GLU A 148 23.17 50.79 -12.59
N ILE A 149 22.69 49.53 -12.59
CA ILE A 149 23.45 48.40 -12.12
C ILE A 149 24.75 48.19 -12.92
N ILE A 150 24.68 48.29 -14.24
CA ILE A 150 25.89 48.19 -15.09
C ILE A 150 26.86 49.32 -14.76
N SER A 151 26.35 50.55 -14.53
CA SER A 151 27.18 51.69 -14.14
C SER A 151 27.92 51.46 -12.82
N ILE A 152 27.22 50.94 -11.80
CA ILE A 152 27.82 50.59 -10.50
C ILE A 152 28.90 49.51 -10.64
N ILE A 153 28.61 48.45 -11.39
CA ILE A 153 29.54 47.33 -11.58
C ILE A 153 30.82 47.83 -12.32
N ARG A 154 30.66 48.62 -13.37
CA ARG A 154 31.80 49.19 -14.14
C ARG A 154 32.60 50.21 -13.35
N GLY A 155 31.95 50.96 -12.46
CA GLY A 155 32.61 51.96 -11.60
C GLY A 155 33.37 51.36 -10.42
N SER A 156 33.10 50.10 -10.09
CA SER A 156 33.71 49.44 -8.96
C SER A 156 35.07 48.85 -9.29
N LYS A 157 36.04 48.95 -8.35
CA LYS A 157 37.40 48.43 -8.52
C LYS A 157 37.54 46.93 -8.36
N ASN A 158 36.65 46.31 -7.63
CA ASN A 158 36.65 44.88 -7.37
C ASN A 158 35.19 44.39 -7.13
N PRO A 159 34.96 43.04 -7.20
CA PRO A 159 33.60 42.47 -7.01
C PRO A 159 32.99 42.78 -5.65
N THR A 160 33.79 42.87 -4.59
CA THR A 160 33.32 43.19 -3.23
C THR A 160 32.69 44.58 -3.17
N MET A 161 33.40 45.60 -3.74
CA MET A 161 32.86 46.96 -3.83
C MET A 161 31.63 47.07 -4.72
N ALA A 162 31.56 46.29 -5.80
CA ALA A 162 30.38 46.20 -6.64
C ALA A 162 29.17 45.64 -5.84
N LYS A 163 29.38 44.58 -5.07
CA LYS A 163 28.39 43.95 -4.21
C LYS A 163 27.88 44.92 -3.16
N GLU A 164 28.76 45.61 -2.44
CA GLU A 164 28.39 46.64 -1.46
C GLU A 164 27.63 47.81 -2.13
N GLY A 165 28.03 48.23 -3.30
CA GLY A 165 27.34 49.24 -4.08
C GLY A 165 25.90 48.84 -4.46
N LEU A 166 25.70 47.61 -4.90
CA LEU A 166 24.38 47.04 -5.20
C LEU A 166 23.49 46.96 -3.96
N MET A 167 24.05 46.45 -2.85
CA MET A 167 23.33 46.36 -1.58
C MET A 167 22.85 47.74 -1.09
N ASN A 168 23.71 48.75 -1.13
CA ASN A 168 23.39 50.08 -0.60
C ASN A 168 22.44 50.88 -1.48
N ASN A 169 22.53 50.73 -2.80
CA ASN A 169 21.70 51.57 -3.72
C ASN A 169 20.31 50.94 -3.95
N PHE A 170 20.18 49.60 -3.93
CA PHE A 170 18.93 48.90 -4.24
C PHE A 170 18.37 48.15 -3.05
N ASN A 171 18.96 48.26 -1.86
CA ASN A 171 18.54 47.55 -0.65
C ASN A 171 18.48 46.01 -0.85
N LEU A 172 19.42 45.49 -1.64
CA LEU A 172 19.51 44.06 -1.96
C LEU A 172 20.24 43.30 -0.85
N SER A 173 19.88 42.05 -0.69
CA SER A 173 20.66 41.17 0.18
C SER A 173 22.00 40.76 -0.44
N GLU A 174 22.89 40.22 0.39
CA GLU A 174 24.16 39.74 -0.10
C GLU A 174 24.01 38.65 -1.15
N ILE A 175 23.05 37.72 -0.95
CA ILE A 175 22.75 36.62 -1.86
C ILE A 175 22.19 37.16 -3.20
N GLN A 176 21.29 38.13 -3.16
CA GLN A 176 20.73 38.75 -4.35
C GLN A 176 21.83 39.50 -5.14
N SER A 177 22.66 40.26 -4.46
CA SER A 177 23.75 41.00 -5.09
C SER A 177 24.78 40.06 -5.73
N GLN A 178 25.08 38.97 -5.09
CA GLN A 178 25.94 37.91 -5.64
C GLN A 178 25.34 37.29 -6.90
N ALA A 179 24.05 36.94 -6.88
CA ALA A 179 23.35 36.38 -8.02
C ALA A 179 23.31 37.34 -9.23
N ILE A 180 23.21 38.68 -8.98
CA ILE A 180 23.27 39.69 -10.01
C ILE A 180 24.69 39.74 -10.63
N LEU A 181 25.73 39.71 -9.82
CA LEU A 181 27.12 39.73 -10.32
C LEU A 181 27.48 38.48 -11.14
N GLU A 182 26.89 37.34 -10.80
CA GLU A 182 27.08 36.07 -11.52
C GLU A 182 26.17 35.92 -12.76
N MET A 183 25.26 36.89 -12.98
CA MET A 183 24.34 36.86 -14.11
C MET A 183 25.06 37.00 -15.44
N ARG A 184 24.83 36.05 -16.36
CA ARG A 184 25.39 36.11 -17.71
C ARG A 184 24.70 37.18 -18.53
N LEU A 185 25.48 37.89 -19.36
CA LEU A 185 24.96 38.96 -20.26
C LEU A 185 23.83 38.47 -21.19
N GLN A 186 23.82 37.17 -21.53
CA GLN A 186 22.75 36.58 -22.34
C GLN A 186 21.37 36.71 -21.66
N ARG A 187 21.30 36.69 -20.32
CA ARG A 187 20.04 36.86 -19.58
C ARG A 187 19.44 38.26 -19.62
N LEU A 188 20.14 39.20 -20.21
CA LEU A 188 19.67 40.57 -20.40
C LEU A 188 18.83 40.74 -21.67
N THR A 189 18.69 39.70 -22.49
CA THR A 189 17.81 39.74 -23.67
C THR A 189 16.32 39.75 -23.25
N GLY A 190 15.46 40.40 -24.02
CA GLY A 190 14.03 40.56 -23.68
C GLY A 190 13.33 39.23 -23.39
N MET A 191 13.60 38.21 -24.21
CA MET A 191 13.03 36.85 -23.98
C MET A 191 13.46 36.21 -22.63
N GLU A 192 14.70 36.44 -22.21
CA GLU A 192 15.20 35.88 -20.93
C GLU A 192 14.67 36.67 -19.73
N GLN A 193 14.43 37.97 -19.90
CA GLN A 193 13.79 38.83 -18.89
C GLN A 193 12.33 38.37 -18.63
N GLU A 194 11.57 38.03 -19.68
CA GLU A 194 10.22 37.45 -19.53
C GLU A 194 10.26 36.14 -18.77
N LYS A 195 11.19 35.25 -19.10
CA LYS A 195 11.33 33.97 -18.37
C LYS A 195 11.61 34.14 -16.87
N ILE A 196 12.41 35.14 -16.49
CA ILE A 196 12.68 35.42 -15.08
C ILE A 196 11.40 35.93 -14.37
N ARG A 197 10.60 36.77 -15.04
CA ARG A 197 9.32 37.26 -14.50
C ARG A 197 8.30 36.13 -14.37
N ASP A 198 8.18 35.27 -15.39
CA ASP A 198 7.30 34.11 -15.38
C ASP A 198 7.70 33.12 -14.29
N GLU A 199 9.02 32.83 -14.16
CA GLU A 199 9.53 31.96 -13.09
C GLU A 199 9.23 32.52 -11.69
N HIS A 200 9.38 33.83 -11.51
CA HIS A 200 9.06 34.49 -10.25
C HIS A 200 7.56 34.35 -9.91
N GLU A 201 6.68 34.54 -10.88
CA GLU A 201 5.23 34.40 -10.69
C GLU A 201 4.88 32.94 -10.33
N GLN A 202 5.42 31.96 -11.06
CA GLN A 202 5.20 30.52 -10.77
C GLN A 202 5.69 30.13 -9.39
N VAL A 203 6.88 30.59 -8.99
CA VAL A 203 7.43 30.30 -7.66
C VAL A 203 6.59 30.97 -6.57
N THR A 204 6.09 32.19 -6.79
CA THR A 204 5.21 32.88 -5.85
C THR A 204 3.89 32.14 -5.67
N LEU A 205 3.28 31.63 -6.75
CA LEU A 205 2.07 30.82 -6.70
C LEU A 205 2.34 29.49 -5.96
N LYS A 206 3.50 28.87 -6.21
CA LYS A 206 3.91 27.65 -5.49
C LYS A 206 4.07 27.91 -3.99
N ILE A 207 4.67 29.01 -3.58
CA ILE A 207 4.80 29.39 -2.16
C ILE A 207 3.42 29.50 -1.52
N ALA A 208 2.48 30.22 -2.15
CA ALA A 208 1.13 30.39 -1.63
C ALA A 208 0.39 29.05 -1.47
N ASP A 209 0.55 28.10 -2.41
CA ASP A 209 -0.03 26.75 -2.30
C ASP A 209 0.62 25.94 -1.17
N LEU A 210 1.96 25.97 -1.03
CA LEU A 210 2.67 25.27 0.04
C LEU A 210 2.33 25.82 1.43
N GLU A 211 2.17 27.15 1.55
CA GLU A 211 1.70 27.77 2.79
C GLU A 211 0.26 27.36 3.13
N ASP A 212 -0.64 27.31 2.13
CA ASP A 212 -2.01 26.84 2.29
C ASP A 212 -2.07 25.39 2.77
N ILE A 213 -1.22 24.51 2.22
CA ILE A 213 -1.12 23.12 2.67
C ILE A 213 -0.70 23.03 4.14
N LEU A 214 0.29 23.85 4.57
CA LEU A 214 0.77 23.85 5.97
C LEU A 214 -0.22 24.46 6.96
N GLN A 215 -1.10 25.36 6.50
CA GLN A 215 -2.09 26.02 7.34
C GLN A 215 -3.38 25.20 7.53
N ARG A 216 -3.70 24.28 6.59
CA ARG A 216 -4.96 23.55 6.58
C ARG A 216 -4.72 22.04 6.61
N GLU A 217 -5.12 21.43 7.72
CA GLU A 217 -4.99 19.97 7.92
C GLU A 217 -5.74 19.17 6.84
N GLU A 218 -6.89 19.67 6.37
CA GLU A 218 -7.67 19.03 5.32
C GLU A 218 -6.87 18.85 4.03
N ARG A 219 -6.00 19.83 3.69
CA ARG A 219 -5.14 19.75 2.51
C ARG A 219 -4.07 18.66 2.64
N VAL A 220 -3.52 18.49 3.82
CA VAL A 220 -2.55 17.40 4.09
C VAL A 220 -3.23 16.04 3.94
N ILE A 221 -4.45 15.89 4.48
CA ILE A 221 -5.24 14.67 4.36
C ILE A 221 -5.59 14.37 2.89
N GLU A 222 -5.99 15.39 2.12
CA GLU A 222 -6.30 15.28 0.69
C GLU A 222 -5.08 14.78 -0.11
N ILE A 223 -3.88 15.29 0.19
CA ILE A 223 -2.64 14.82 -0.44
C ILE A 223 -2.38 13.36 -0.09
N ILE A 224 -2.50 12.97 1.18
CA ILE A 224 -2.31 11.58 1.63
C ILE A 224 -3.30 10.66 0.92
N GLN A 225 -4.57 11.06 0.81
CA GLN A 225 -5.60 10.31 0.13
C GLN A 225 -5.30 10.15 -1.37
N THR A 226 -4.92 11.23 -2.04
CA THR A 226 -4.57 11.21 -3.46
C THR A 226 -3.39 10.28 -3.74
N GLU A 227 -2.30 10.39 -2.97
CA GLU A 227 -1.13 9.52 -3.11
C GLU A 227 -1.46 8.05 -2.82
N ALA A 228 -2.32 7.76 -1.83
CA ALA A 228 -2.76 6.41 -1.54
C ALA A 228 -3.63 5.82 -2.67
N MET A 229 -4.50 6.63 -3.27
CA MET A 229 -5.32 6.23 -4.42
C MET A 229 -4.47 5.95 -5.67
N GLU A 230 -3.46 6.78 -5.95
CA GLU A 230 -2.51 6.55 -7.05
C GLU A 230 -1.76 5.23 -6.89
N ILE A 231 -1.31 4.91 -5.66
CA ILE A 231 -0.64 3.64 -5.37
C ILE A 231 -1.61 2.48 -5.57
N ARG A 232 -2.84 2.60 -5.09
CA ARG A 232 -3.87 1.57 -5.29
C ARG A 232 -4.14 1.33 -6.77
N ASP A 233 -4.32 2.38 -7.56
CA ASP A 233 -4.68 2.27 -8.97
C ASP A 233 -3.52 1.71 -9.82
N ARG A 234 -2.28 1.91 -9.37
CA ARG A 234 -1.08 1.44 -10.07
C ARG A 234 -0.66 0.02 -9.67
N PHE A 235 -0.89 -0.39 -8.43
CA PHE A 235 -0.34 -1.62 -7.85
C PHE A 235 -1.42 -2.51 -7.21
N GLY A 236 -2.67 -2.06 -7.15
CA GLY A 236 -3.76 -2.83 -6.57
C GLY A 236 -4.12 -4.00 -7.46
N ASP A 237 -4.28 -5.16 -6.88
CA ASP A 237 -4.81 -6.37 -7.48
C ASP A 237 -6.06 -6.83 -6.72
N GLU A 238 -6.82 -7.72 -7.33
CA GLU A 238 -8.03 -8.26 -6.72
C GLU A 238 -7.67 -9.18 -5.55
N ARG A 239 -8.52 -9.14 -4.51
CA ARG A 239 -8.37 -10.02 -3.36
C ARG A 239 -8.65 -11.46 -3.77
N ARG A 240 -7.68 -12.36 -3.58
CA ARG A 240 -7.81 -13.80 -3.91
C ARG A 240 -8.62 -14.59 -2.87
N THR A 241 -8.67 -14.11 -1.62
CA THR A 241 -9.38 -14.77 -0.52
C THR A 241 -10.67 -14.03 -0.22
N GLU A 242 -11.80 -14.72 -0.26
CA GLU A 242 -13.10 -14.16 0.10
C GLU A 242 -13.17 -13.95 1.62
N ILE A 243 -13.80 -12.84 2.03
CA ILE A 243 -14.15 -12.57 3.42
C ILE A 243 -15.64 -12.86 3.55
N VAL A 244 -15.99 -13.88 4.30
CA VAL A 244 -17.37 -14.25 4.60
C VAL A 244 -17.62 -14.10 6.10
N GLU A 245 -18.84 -13.71 6.46
CA GLU A 245 -19.33 -13.86 7.83
C GLU A 245 -19.80 -15.30 7.96
N ASP A 246 -19.03 -16.12 8.66
CA ASP A 246 -19.32 -17.52 8.88
C ASP A 246 -19.57 -17.73 10.38
N ASP A 247 -20.84 -17.89 10.72
CA ASP A 247 -21.31 -18.23 12.07
C ASP A 247 -21.62 -19.75 12.19
N SER A 248 -21.41 -20.53 11.13
CA SER A 248 -21.75 -21.94 11.10
C SER A 248 -20.58 -22.81 11.52
N ASP A 249 -20.55 -23.23 12.79
CA ASP A 249 -19.85 -24.44 13.16
C ASP A 249 -20.48 -25.62 12.42
N ILE A 250 -19.64 -26.50 11.83
CA ILE A 250 -20.11 -27.75 11.20
C ILE A 250 -20.93 -28.53 12.23
N ALA A 251 -22.24 -28.64 12.00
CA ALA A 251 -23.12 -29.39 12.90
C ALA A 251 -22.88 -30.91 12.79
N ILE A 252 -23.26 -31.63 13.81
CA ILE A 252 -23.11 -33.10 13.80
C ILE A 252 -23.91 -33.74 12.65
N GLU A 253 -25.04 -33.12 12.30
CA GLU A 253 -25.92 -33.49 11.19
C GLU A 253 -25.20 -33.43 9.85
N ASP A 254 -24.33 -32.42 9.65
CA ASP A 254 -23.53 -32.22 8.40
C ASP A 254 -22.44 -33.29 8.19
N LEU A 255 -22.17 -34.14 9.21
CA LEU A 255 -21.18 -35.19 9.20
C LEU A 255 -21.79 -36.60 8.97
N ILE A 256 -23.11 -36.67 8.93
CA ILE A 256 -23.85 -37.93 8.86
C ILE A 256 -24.54 -38.01 7.48
N THR A 257 -24.38 -39.14 6.80
CA THR A 257 -25.10 -39.40 5.56
C THR A 257 -26.60 -39.56 5.84
N GLU A 258 -27.46 -38.89 5.08
CA GLU A 258 -28.91 -39.06 5.17
C GLU A 258 -29.30 -40.46 4.73
N GLU A 259 -29.92 -41.21 5.60
CA GLU A 259 -30.36 -42.60 5.35
C GLU A 259 -31.81 -42.81 5.81
N ASP A 260 -32.57 -43.53 5.01
CA ASP A 260 -33.92 -43.97 5.41
C ASP A 260 -33.83 -45.04 6.50
N MET A 261 -34.20 -44.68 7.75
CA MET A 261 -34.15 -45.59 8.88
C MET A 261 -35.55 -45.93 9.38
N ALA A 262 -35.80 -47.20 9.61
CA ALA A 262 -36.98 -47.67 10.30
C ALA A 262 -36.69 -47.79 11.80
N VAL A 263 -37.32 -46.96 12.61
CA VAL A 263 -37.22 -47.05 14.08
C VAL A 263 -38.37 -47.92 14.59
N THR A 264 -38.05 -49.04 15.25
CA THR A 264 -39.06 -49.85 15.93
C THR A 264 -38.95 -49.63 17.43
N ILE A 265 -40.04 -49.26 18.06
CA ILE A 265 -40.15 -49.11 19.52
C ILE A 265 -40.86 -50.32 20.08
N SER A 266 -40.22 -51.03 21.00
CA SER A 266 -40.86 -52.13 21.70
C SER A 266 -41.89 -51.64 22.72
N HIS A 267 -42.79 -52.56 23.19
CA HIS A 267 -43.82 -52.16 24.15
C HIS A 267 -43.28 -51.80 25.54
N GLU A 268 -41.98 -52.04 25.77
CA GLU A 268 -41.25 -51.73 27.01
C GLU A 268 -40.30 -50.53 26.91
N GLY A 269 -40.30 -49.82 25.78
CA GLY A 269 -39.46 -48.60 25.52
C GLY A 269 -38.20 -48.88 24.74
#